data_b3b6e8992596b767a3488b231ffd3856
#
_entry.id   b3b6e8992596b767a3488b231ffd3856
#
_cell.length_a   1.000
_cell.length_b   1.000
_cell.length_c   1.000
_cell.angle_alpha   90.00
_cell.angle_beta   90.00
_cell.angle_gamma   90.00
#
_symmetry.space_group_name_H-M   'P 1'
#
loop_
_entity.id
_entity.type
_entity.pdbx_description
1 polymer ?
#
loop_
_entity_poly.entity_id
_entity_poly.type
_entity_poly.pdbx_seq_one_letter_code
_entity_poly.pdbx_strand_id
1 'polypeptide(L)'
;MKNNVLKLDDPIYFKPKYVSSRGEATDIAFADKRIETEYRTMKTVIRNIFLKACADRNAVRVKGAEITGKKILVPLYVNSRILLVPLKMRKPVVRGDVSYGYVNYFAIDEISEDGLHCRIRFLNGLTLQVLGSGASIRRACGDASMVSKADCFAANGGIVNNPHKYLYGEGENPATKADVEELKREMWVIREVLGI
;
A
#
# COMPACT_ATOMS: atom_id res chain seq x y z
N MET A 1 -4.40 2.46 -14.14
CA MET A 1 -2.98 2.91 -14.06
C MET A 1 -2.77 3.56 -12.71
N LYS A 2 -1.83 3.07 -11.90
CA LYS A 2 -1.51 3.63 -10.58
C LYS A 2 -0.73 4.93 -10.80
N ASN A 3 -1.41 6.08 -10.76
CA ASN A 3 -0.76 7.41 -10.88
C ASN A 3 -0.13 7.89 -9.56
N ASN A 4 0.37 6.98 -8.73
CA ASN A 4 1.22 7.37 -7.59
C ASN A 4 2.66 7.51 -8.08
N VAL A 5 3.02 8.70 -8.50
CA VAL A 5 4.40 9.01 -8.86
C VAL A 5 5.24 9.01 -7.59
N LEU A 6 6.04 7.94 -7.40
CA LEU A 6 7.03 7.88 -6.32
C LEU A 6 8.07 8.98 -6.55
N LYS A 7 8.44 9.69 -5.48
CA LYS A 7 9.59 10.58 -5.50
C LYS A 7 10.88 9.76 -5.37
N LEU A 8 11.99 10.28 -5.84
CA LEU A 8 13.30 9.60 -5.81
C LEU A 8 13.71 9.15 -4.41
N ASP A 9 13.38 9.94 -3.38
CA ASP A 9 13.67 9.62 -1.97
C ASP A 9 12.58 8.80 -1.27
N ASP A 10 11.53 8.37 -1.98
CA ASP A 10 10.52 7.51 -1.37
C ASP A 10 11.09 6.09 -1.17
N PRO A 11 10.95 5.51 0.04
CA PRO A 11 11.43 4.17 0.31
C PRO A 11 10.57 3.13 -0.40
N ILE A 12 11.22 2.12 -0.99
CA ILE A 12 10.56 1.01 -1.67
C ILE A 12 10.54 -0.27 -0.83
N TYR A 13 11.58 -0.52 -0.02
CA TYR A 13 11.53 -1.58 0.98
C TYR A 13 12.45 -1.30 2.17
N PHE A 14 12.17 -1.98 3.28
CA PHE A 14 12.96 -2.05 4.52
C PHE A 14 13.24 -3.51 4.82
N LYS A 15 14.50 -3.92 4.75
CA LYS A 15 14.92 -5.31 4.96
C LYS A 15 15.73 -5.42 6.25
N PRO A 16 15.33 -6.28 7.22
CA PRO A 16 16.12 -6.50 8.40
C PRO A 16 17.42 -7.21 8.05
N LYS A 17 18.52 -6.76 8.64
CA LYS A 17 19.87 -7.28 8.45
C LYS A 17 20.54 -7.46 9.79
N TYR A 18 21.37 -8.47 9.89
CA TYR A 18 22.24 -8.66 11.03
C TYR A 18 23.69 -8.39 10.63
N VAL A 19 24.36 -7.54 11.37
CA VAL A 19 25.77 -7.20 11.17
C VAL A 19 26.55 -7.77 12.35
N SER A 20 27.47 -8.71 12.09
CA SER A 20 28.17 -9.49 13.10
C SER A 20 28.88 -8.68 14.19
N SER A 21 29.35 -7.47 13.88
CA SER A 21 30.02 -6.58 14.83
C SER A 21 29.12 -5.52 15.48
N ARG A 22 27.87 -5.34 15.01
CA ARG A 22 27.00 -4.22 15.39
C ARG A 22 25.57 -4.63 15.75
N GLY A 23 25.21 -5.90 15.54
CA GLY A 23 23.86 -6.40 15.82
C GLY A 23 22.85 -6.11 14.71
N GLU A 24 21.63 -5.75 15.10
CA GLU A 24 20.54 -5.50 14.15
C GLU A 24 20.74 -4.18 13.37
N ALA A 25 20.54 -4.28 12.07
CA ALA A 25 20.51 -3.14 11.14
C ALA A 25 19.32 -3.29 10.19
N THR A 26 19.06 -2.26 9.43
CA THR A 26 17.98 -2.24 8.42
C THR A 26 18.53 -1.68 7.11
N ASP A 27 18.44 -2.47 6.04
CA ASP A 27 18.69 -1.97 4.69
C ASP A 27 17.41 -1.29 4.16
N ILE A 28 17.55 -0.06 3.68
CA ILE A 28 16.48 0.75 3.09
C ILE A 28 16.83 0.97 1.62
N ALA A 29 15.94 0.53 0.72
CA ALA A 29 16.08 0.85 -0.69
C ALA A 29 15.10 1.97 -1.07
N PHE A 30 15.56 2.86 -1.94
CA PHE A 30 14.84 4.04 -2.41
C PHE A 30 14.45 3.93 -3.89
N ALA A 31 13.53 4.79 -4.33
CA ALA A 31 13.04 4.80 -5.70
C ALA A 31 14.14 5.16 -6.72
N ASP A 32 15.18 5.89 -6.32
CA ASP A 32 16.39 6.18 -7.12
C ASP A 32 17.39 5.01 -7.22
N LYS A 33 17.04 3.82 -6.73
CA LYS A 33 17.86 2.59 -6.64
C LYS A 33 18.97 2.61 -5.57
N ARG A 34 19.13 3.68 -4.82
CA ARG A 34 20.05 3.76 -3.69
C ARG A 34 19.61 2.78 -2.59
N ILE A 35 20.58 2.09 -1.99
CA ILE A 35 20.38 1.22 -0.82
C ILE A 35 21.28 1.71 0.30
N GLU A 36 20.68 2.06 1.42
CA GLU A 36 21.37 2.52 2.62
C GLU A 36 21.20 1.52 3.77
N THR A 37 22.26 1.30 4.53
CA THR A 37 22.21 0.50 5.75
C THR A 37 22.12 1.41 6.97
N GLU A 38 20.97 1.42 7.63
CA GLU A 38 20.78 2.05 8.93
C GLU A 38 21.13 1.08 10.04
N TYR A 39 22.08 1.46 10.91
CA TYR A 39 22.47 0.68 12.09
C TYR A 39 21.47 0.86 13.24
N ARG A 40 20.21 0.65 12.92
CA ARG A 40 19.06 0.74 13.83
C ARG A 40 18.10 -0.40 13.55
N THR A 41 17.37 -0.79 14.60
CA THR A 41 16.36 -1.84 14.48
C THR A 41 15.24 -1.41 13.53
N MET A 42 14.60 -2.36 12.88
CA MET A 42 13.41 -2.15 12.05
C MET A 42 12.34 -1.32 12.77
N LYS A 43 12.12 -1.60 14.06
CA LYS A 43 11.15 -0.86 14.89
C LYS A 43 11.46 0.63 14.94
N THR A 44 12.73 0.99 15.12
CA THR A 44 13.20 2.39 15.19
C THR A 44 13.08 3.06 13.82
N VAL A 45 13.48 2.38 12.76
CA VAL A 45 13.40 2.92 11.39
C VAL A 45 11.95 3.23 11.00
N ILE A 46 11.03 2.27 11.23
CA ILE A 46 9.61 2.48 10.94
C ILE A 46 9.02 3.62 11.78
N ARG A 47 9.36 3.70 13.08
CA ARG A 47 8.94 4.83 13.93
C ARG A 47 9.37 6.17 13.34
N ASN A 48 10.60 6.27 12.84
CA ASN A 48 11.11 7.51 12.26
C ASN A 48 10.37 7.90 10.97
N ILE A 49 9.94 6.93 10.15
CA ILE A 49 9.10 7.18 8.97
C ILE A 49 7.78 7.83 9.38
N PHE A 50 7.12 7.29 10.41
CA PHE A 50 5.87 7.85 10.92
C PHE A 50 6.05 9.24 11.52
N LEU A 51 7.14 9.49 12.27
CA LEU A 51 7.47 10.82 12.79
C LEU A 51 7.69 11.84 11.66
N LYS A 52 8.44 11.48 10.62
CA LYS A 52 8.65 12.34 9.44
C LYS A 52 7.35 12.64 8.68
N ALA A 53 6.40 11.71 8.72
CA ALA A 53 5.09 11.87 8.09
C ALA A 53 4.06 12.57 8.99
N CYS A 54 4.42 12.96 10.22
CA CYS A 54 3.51 13.50 11.24
C CYS A 54 2.28 12.60 11.48
N ALA A 55 2.46 11.27 11.43
CA ALA A 55 1.39 10.29 11.55
C ALA A 55 1.55 9.42 12.81
N ASP A 56 0.44 9.07 13.44
CA ASP A 56 0.42 8.14 14.58
C ASP A 56 0.41 6.69 14.07
N ARG A 57 1.52 5.98 14.31
CA ARG A 57 1.68 4.58 13.93
C ARG A 57 0.64 3.65 14.57
N ASN A 58 0.25 3.91 15.83
CA ASN A 58 -0.70 3.06 16.54
C ASN A 58 -2.11 3.24 15.97
N ALA A 59 -2.53 4.48 15.73
CA ALA A 59 -3.80 4.77 15.09
C ALA A 59 -3.88 4.12 13.69
N VAL A 60 -2.83 4.25 12.88
CA VAL A 60 -2.76 3.62 11.55
C VAL A 60 -2.84 2.10 11.65
N ARG A 61 -2.16 1.48 12.63
CA ARG A 61 -2.22 0.03 12.83
C ARG A 61 -3.61 -0.44 13.25
N VAL A 62 -4.28 0.29 14.16
CA VAL A 62 -5.66 -0.03 14.60
C VAL A 62 -6.61 0.04 13.42
N LYS A 63 -6.59 1.12 12.66
CA LYS A 63 -7.42 1.31 11.47
C LYS A 63 -7.19 0.22 10.42
N GLY A 64 -5.93 -0.11 10.14
CA GLY A 64 -5.60 -1.20 9.22
C GLY A 64 -6.07 -2.57 9.72
N ALA A 65 -6.03 -2.81 11.04
CA ALA A 65 -6.54 -4.03 11.67
C ALA A 65 -8.07 -4.14 11.51
N GLU A 66 -8.80 -3.05 11.68
CA GLU A 66 -10.26 -2.99 11.48
C GLU A 66 -10.64 -3.28 10.02
N ILE A 67 -9.94 -2.65 9.06
CA ILE A 67 -10.20 -2.83 7.62
C ILE A 67 -9.92 -4.28 7.17
N THR A 68 -8.81 -4.87 7.64
CA THR A 68 -8.37 -6.19 7.18
C THR A 68 -8.89 -7.36 8.03
N GLY A 69 -9.47 -7.09 9.20
CA GLY A 69 -9.84 -8.09 10.19
C GLY A 69 -8.64 -8.81 10.86
N LYS A 70 -7.42 -8.29 10.70
CA LYS A 70 -6.19 -8.92 11.20
C LYS A 70 -5.65 -8.21 12.44
N LYS A 71 -5.14 -8.99 13.42
CA LYS A 71 -4.53 -8.45 14.64
C LYS A 71 -3.02 -8.19 14.48
N ILE A 72 -2.35 -8.93 13.59
CA ILE A 72 -0.90 -8.90 13.37
C ILE A 72 -0.59 -8.79 11.87
N LEU A 73 0.61 -8.34 11.53
CA LEU A 73 1.08 -8.18 10.14
C LEU A 73 0.13 -7.32 9.29
N VAL A 74 -0.35 -6.27 9.89
CA VAL A 74 -1.28 -5.31 9.28
C VAL A 74 -0.51 -4.36 8.38
N PRO A 75 -1.00 -4.07 7.16
CA PRO A 75 -0.43 -3.02 6.31
C PRO A 75 -0.54 -1.65 6.99
N LEU A 76 0.51 -0.84 6.85
CA LEU A 76 0.61 0.46 7.50
C LEU A 76 0.58 1.58 6.45
N TYR A 77 -0.54 2.30 6.36
CA TYR A 77 -0.68 3.44 5.46
C TYR A 77 -0.06 4.69 6.08
N VAL A 78 1.03 5.16 5.51
CA VAL A 78 1.72 6.35 6.00
C VAL A 78 1.21 7.61 5.30
N ASN A 79 1.10 7.56 3.97
CA ASN A 79 0.57 8.64 3.13
C ASN A 79 0.27 8.10 1.71
N SER A 80 -0.15 8.97 0.80
CA SER A 80 -0.50 8.61 -0.59
C SER A 80 0.63 7.97 -1.40
N ARG A 81 1.90 8.04 -0.97
CA ARG A 81 3.05 7.44 -1.64
C ARG A 81 3.65 6.25 -0.89
N ILE A 82 3.32 6.08 0.39
CA ILE A 82 3.94 5.07 1.25
C ILE A 82 2.85 4.25 1.95
N LEU A 83 2.71 3.01 1.54
CA LEU A 83 1.88 1.98 2.19
C LEU A 83 2.75 0.74 2.43
N LEU A 84 3.06 0.45 3.66
CA LEU A 84 4.03 -0.56 4.08
C LEU A 84 3.35 -1.91 4.29
N VAL A 85 3.74 -2.91 3.50
CA VAL A 85 3.27 -4.29 3.59
C VAL A 85 4.30 -5.12 4.35
N PRO A 86 3.95 -5.73 5.50
CA PRO A 86 4.87 -6.59 6.24
C PRO A 86 5.04 -7.94 5.53
N LEU A 87 6.28 -8.29 5.18
CA LEU A 87 6.62 -9.55 4.54
C LEU A 87 7.80 -10.23 5.26
N LYS A 88 7.80 -11.56 5.29
CA LYS A 88 8.91 -12.32 5.88
C LYS A 88 10.11 -12.28 4.94
N MET A 89 11.24 -11.74 5.40
CA MET A 89 12.41 -11.49 4.56
C MET A 89 13.65 -12.31 4.96
N ARG A 90 13.72 -12.79 6.20
CA ARG A 90 14.82 -13.65 6.67
C ARG A 90 14.34 -14.70 7.67
N LYS A 91 15.14 -15.74 7.83
CA LYS A 91 15.04 -16.65 8.98
C LYS A 91 15.68 -15.98 10.21
N PRO A 92 15.12 -16.12 11.42
CA PRO A 92 15.75 -15.62 12.63
C PRO A 92 17.06 -16.37 12.86
N VAL A 93 18.11 -15.66 13.29
CA VAL A 93 19.40 -16.26 13.68
C VAL A 93 19.35 -16.66 15.14
N VAL A 94 18.75 -15.82 15.98
CA VAL A 94 18.53 -16.06 17.41
C VAL A 94 17.07 -15.85 17.77
N ARG A 95 16.67 -16.34 18.95
CA ARG A 95 15.29 -16.14 19.45
C ARG A 95 15.02 -14.65 19.65
N GLY A 96 13.97 -14.15 19.04
CA GLY A 96 13.58 -12.73 19.11
C GLY A 96 14.02 -11.87 17.93
N ASP A 97 14.84 -12.41 17.03
CA ASP A 97 15.23 -11.68 15.80
C ASP A 97 14.04 -11.26 14.95
N VAL A 98 14.12 -10.07 14.39
CA VAL A 98 13.13 -9.55 13.46
C VAL A 98 13.27 -10.27 12.12
N SER A 99 12.26 -11.07 11.76
CA SER A 99 12.19 -11.81 10.49
C SER A 99 11.40 -11.07 9.40
N TYR A 100 10.57 -10.12 9.79
CA TYR A 100 9.70 -9.36 8.90
C TYR A 100 10.32 -8.00 8.59
N GLY A 101 10.31 -7.68 7.31
CA GLY A 101 10.57 -6.33 6.81
C GLY A 101 9.29 -5.74 6.22
N TYR A 102 9.43 -4.61 5.55
CA TYR A 102 8.31 -3.92 4.92
C TYR A 102 8.62 -3.60 3.47
N VAL A 103 7.62 -3.74 2.62
CA VAL A 103 7.68 -3.34 1.20
C VAL A 103 6.64 -2.25 0.96
N ASN A 104 7.01 -1.21 0.23
CA ASN A 104 6.05 -0.21 -0.18
C ASN A 104 5.15 -0.78 -1.30
N TYR A 105 3.87 -0.93 -1.00
CA TYR A 105 2.87 -1.47 -1.92
C TYR A 105 2.82 -0.73 -3.26
N PHE A 106 2.96 0.59 -3.23
CA PHE A 106 2.90 1.42 -4.43
C PHE A 106 4.13 1.28 -5.34
N ALA A 107 5.23 0.73 -4.81
CA ALA A 107 6.45 0.48 -5.56
C ALA A 107 6.48 -0.90 -6.25
N ILE A 108 5.57 -1.82 -5.91
CA ILE A 108 5.54 -3.17 -6.47
C ILE A 108 5.07 -3.12 -7.92
N ASP A 109 5.88 -3.71 -8.82
CA ASP A 109 5.53 -3.94 -10.21
C ASP A 109 5.01 -5.36 -10.43
N GLU A 110 5.83 -6.37 -10.06
CA GLU A 110 5.52 -7.78 -10.31
C GLU A 110 5.92 -8.66 -9.12
N ILE A 111 5.17 -9.75 -8.93
CA ILE A 111 5.48 -10.81 -7.97
C ILE A 111 5.58 -12.11 -8.73
N SER A 112 6.76 -12.72 -8.74
CA SER A 112 7.04 -14.02 -9.35
C SER A 112 7.44 -15.05 -8.30
N GLU A 113 7.12 -16.32 -8.55
CA GLU A 113 7.52 -17.42 -7.69
C GLU A 113 8.83 -18.03 -8.22
N ASP A 114 9.76 -18.30 -7.30
CA ASP A 114 11.07 -18.88 -7.59
C ASP A 114 11.31 -20.02 -6.60
N GLY A 115 10.73 -21.17 -6.88
CA GLY A 115 10.76 -22.34 -6.01
C GLY A 115 10.10 -22.07 -4.64
N LEU A 116 10.90 -22.17 -3.57
CA LEU A 116 10.47 -21.94 -2.17
C LEU A 116 10.41 -20.45 -1.78
N HIS A 117 10.80 -19.56 -2.67
CA HIS A 117 10.89 -18.13 -2.44
C HIS A 117 10.03 -17.38 -3.47
N CYS A 118 9.73 -16.12 -3.15
CA CYS A 118 9.15 -15.21 -4.10
C CYS A 118 10.09 -14.06 -4.36
N ARG A 119 10.08 -13.60 -5.60
CA ARG A 119 10.81 -12.42 -6.05
C ARG A 119 9.81 -11.30 -6.32
N ILE A 120 10.03 -10.16 -5.70
CA ILE A 120 9.28 -8.94 -5.95
C ILE A 120 10.14 -8.05 -6.83
N ARG A 121 9.63 -7.67 -7.99
CA ARG A 121 10.21 -6.65 -8.85
C ARG A 121 9.52 -5.33 -8.56
N PHE A 122 10.30 -4.26 -8.48
CA PHE A 122 9.83 -2.91 -8.23
C PHE A 122 9.79 -2.10 -9.51
N LEU A 123 8.99 -1.01 -9.52
CA LEU A 123 8.84 -0.10 -10.66
C LEU A 123 10.16 0.49 -11.15
N ASN A 124 11.16 0.64 -10.26
CA ASN A 124 12.50 1.11 -10.62
C ASN A 124 13.43 0.00 -11.14
N GLY A 125 12.96 -1.24 -11.26
CA GLY A 125 13.71 -2.39 -11.74
C GLY A 125 14.52 -3.14 -10.66
N LEU A 126 14.60 -2.66 -9.42
CA LEU A 126 15.20 -3.43 -8.34
C LEU A 126 14.36 -4.67 -8.04
N THR A 127 15.02 -5.72 -7.53
CA THR A 127 14.35 -6.96 -7.12
C THR A 127 14.67 -7.28 -5.65
N LEU A 128 13.70 -7.88 -4.97
CA LEU A 128 13.84 -8.34 -3.60
C LEU A 128 13.32 -9.76 -3.48
N GLN A 129 14.15 -10.65 -2.94
CA GLN A 129 13.73 -12.00 -2.56
C GLN A 129 13.11 -11.97 -1.17
N VAL A 130 11.93 -12.59 -1.03
CA VAL A 130 11.19 -12.71 0.24
C VAL A 130 10.87 -14.16 0.53
N LEU A 131 10.73 -14.49 1.82
CA LEU A 131 10.40 -15.84 2.27
C LEU A 131 8.87 -15.99 2.35
N GLY A 132 8.35 -17.01 1.67
CA GLY A 132 6.92 -17.32 1.69
C GLY A 132 6.41 -17.70 0.30
N SER A 133 5.21 -18.26 0.27
CA SER A 133 4.54 -18.61 -0.98
C SER A 133 3.97 -17.35 -1.67
N GLY A 134 3.86 -17.39 -2.99
CA GLY A 134 3.23 -16.31 -3.75
C GLY A 134 1.79 -16.03 -3.30
N ALA A 135 1.06 -17.07 -2.89
CA ALA A 135 -0.28 -16.91 -2.34
C ALA A 135 -0.29 -16.05 -1.05
N SER A 136 0.68 -16.25 -0.16
CA SER A 136 0.81 -15.43 1.07
C SER A 136 1.13 -13.98 0.77
N ILE A 137 1.99 -13.74 -0.21
CA ILE A 137 2.40 -12.38 -0.60
C ILE A 137 1.26 -11.67 -1.32
N ARG A 138 0.58 -12.35 -2.27
CA ARG A 138 -0.61 -11.81 -2.94
C ARG A 138 -1.72 -11.47 -1.95
N ARG A 139 -1.94 -12.30 -0.91
CA ARG A 139 -2.88 -12.01 0.17
C ARG A 139 -2.48 -10.75 0.94
N ALA A 140 -1.21 -10.61 1.31
CA ALA A 140 -0.72 -9.41 1.99
C ALA A 140 -0.87 -8.13 1.13
N CYS A 141 -0.66 -8.25 -0.20
CA CYS A 141 -0.94 -7.17 -1.14
C CYS A 141 -2.44 -6.88 -1.31
N GLY A 142 -3.29 -7.90 -1.22
CA GLY A 142 -4.76 -7.75 -1.17
C GLY A 142 -5.20 -6.94 0.04
N ASP A 143 -4.67 -7.26 1.24
CA ASP A 143 -4.92 -6.48 2.47
C ASP A 143 -4.47 -5.02 2.29
N ALA A 144 -3.30 -4.79 1.69
CA ALA A 144 -2.81 -3.44 1.42
C ALA A 144 -3.71 -2.69 0.44
N SER A 145 -4.23 -3.38 -0.58
CA SER A 145 -5.21 -2.79 -1.51
C SER A 145 -6.48 -2.34 -0.79
N MET A 146 -7.00 -3.14 0.15
CA MET A 146 -8.17 -2.76 0.97
C MET A 146 -7.88 -1.51 1.80
N VAL A 147 -6.74 -1.46 2.50
CA VAL A 147 -6.33 -0.31 3.30
C VAL A 147 -6.15 0.94 2.43
N SER A 148 -5.48 0.81 1.27
CA SER A 148 -5.30 1.92 0.32
C SER A 148 -6.62 2.52 -0.15
N LYS A 149 -7.60 1.69 -0.46
CA LYS A 149 -8.93 2.15 -0.89
C LYS A 149 -9.65 2.89 0.24
N ALA A 150 -9.67 2.34 1.45
CA ALA A 150 -10.33 2.95 2.60
C ALA A 150 -9.74 4.32 2.98
N ASP A 151 -8.42 4.50 2.88
CA ASP A 151 -7.77 5.77 3.18
C ASP A 151 -7.94 6.81 2.06
N CYS A 152 -8.00 6.40 0.80
CA CYS A 152 -8.41 7.29 -0.30
C CYS A 152 -9.82 7.85 -0.08
N PHE A 153 -10.75 7.05 0.43
CA PHE A 153 -12.10 7.50 0.79
C PHE A 153 -12.07 8.55 1.91
N ALA A 154 -11.28 8.33 2.96
CA ALA A 154 -11.20 9.25 4.10
C ALA A 154 -10.50 10.58 3.75
N ALA A 155 -9.42 10.55 2.97
CA ALA A 155 -8.63 11.72 2.60
C ALA A 155 -9.39 12.70 1.67
N ASN A 156 -10.34 12.20 0.90
CA ASN A 156 -11.13 13.01 -0.04
C ASN A 156 -12.44 13.54 0.56
N GLY A 157 -12.60 13.48 1.89
CA GLY A 157 -13.82 13.98 2.56
C GLY A 157 -15.12 13.33 2.07
N GLY A 158 -15.06 12.09 1.61
CA GLY A 158 -16.18 11.40 0.98
C GLY A 158 -16.45 11.84 -0.48
N ILE A 159 -15.70 12.80 -1.00
CA ILE A 159 -15.78 13.18 -2.42
C ILE A 159 -14.77 12.31 -3.17
N VAL A 160 -15.20 11.15 -3.53
CA VAL A 160 -14.43 10.27 -4.39
C VAL A 160 -14.51 10.80 -5.82
N ASN A 161 -13.38 11.17 -6.40
CA ASN A 161 -13.27 11.15 -7.84
C ASN A 161 -13.40 9.68 -8.29
N ASN A 162 -14.67 9.26 -8.44
CA ASN A 162 -15.11 7.97 -8.96
C ASN A 162 -14.79 6.71 -8.13
N PRO A 163 -15.46 6.48 -6.94
CA PRO A 163 -15.42 5.20 -6.23
C PRO A 163 -15.99 4.05 -7.07
N HIS A 164 -16.80 4.37 -8.02
CA HIS A 164 -17.56 3.43 -8.84
C HIS A 164 -16.70 2.63 -9.81
N LYS A 165 -15.56 3.15 -10.23
CA LYS A 165 -14.61 2.44 -11.11
C LYS A 165 -14.07 1.14 -10.49
N TYR A 166 -14.17 0.99 -9.16
CA TYR A 166 -13.68 -0.19 -8.44
C TYR A 166 -14.78 -1.12 -7.93
N LEU A 167 -16.03 -0.66 -7.92
CA LEU A 167 -17.18 -1.44 -7.46
C LEU A 167 -17.98 -2.06 -8.61
N TYR A 168 -17.91 -1.45 -9.78
CA TYR A 168 -18.63 -1.89 -10.98
C TYR A 168 -17.63 -2.13 -12.12
N GLY A 169 -17.87 -3.13 -12.96
CA GLY A 169 -17.09 -3.39 -14.17
C GLY A 169 -17.13 -2.19 -15.15
N GLU A 170 -16.22 -2.19 -16.14
CA GLU A 170 -16.26 -1.18 -17.21
C GLU A 170 -17.60 -1.29 -17.94
N GLY A 171 -18.51 -0.36 -17.72
CA GLY A 171 -19.87 -0.34 -18.27
C GLY A 171 -21.00 -0.29 -17.24
N GLU A 172 -20.73 -0.55 -15.96
CA GLU A 172 -21.71 -0.54 -14.87
C GLU A 172 -21.49 0.62 -13.88
N ASN A 173 -21.21 1.82 -14.38
CA ASN A 173 -21.07 2.99 -13.49
C ASN A 173 -22.47 3.44 -13.05
N PRO A 174 -22.73 3.59 -11.73
CA PRO A 174 -23.97 4.18 -11.27
C PRO A 174 -24.07 5.63 -11.75
N ALA A 175 -25.29 6.07 -12.02
CA ALA A 175 -25.58 7.41 -12.46
C ALA A 175 -24.92 8.47 -11.57
N THR A 176 -24.21 9.39 -12.17
CA THR A 176 -23.62 10.53 -11.48
C THR A 176 -24.66 11.63 -11.24
N LYS A 177 -24.33 12.62 -10.41
CA LYS A 177 -25.18 13.78 -10.23
C LYS A 177 -25.40 14.54 -11.57
N ALA A 178 -24.40 14.52 -12.46
CA ALA A 178 -24.49 15.12 -13.78
C ALA A 178 -25.49 14.36 -14.66
N ASP A 179 -25.49 13.03 -14.64
CA ASP A 179 -26.45 12.20 -15.39
C ASP A 179 -27.87 12.41 -14.90
N VAL A 180 -28.06 12.60 -13.60
CA VAL A 180 -29.37 12.92 -13.00
C VAL A 180 -29.86 14.32 -13.41
N GLU A 181 -28.95 15.30 -13.48
CA GLU A 181 -29.27 16.66 -13.93
C GLU A 181 -29.59 16.70 -15.44
N GLU A 182 -28.88 15.88 -16.22
CA GLU A 182 -29.18 15.73 -17.66
C GLU A 182 -30.54 15.08 -17.89
N LEU A 183 -30.84 14.00 -17.17
CA LEU A 183 -32.18 13.37 -17.20
C LEU A 183 -33.30 14.32 -16.78
N LYS A 184 -33.09 15.17 -15.78
CA LYS A 184 -34.05 16.19 -15.39
C LYS A 184 -34.28 17.21 -16.47
N ARG A 185 -33.25 17.64 -17.21
CA ARG A 185 -33.39 18.55 -18.36
C ARG A 185 -34.19 17.91 -19.49
N GLU A 186 -33.88 16.65 -19.81
CA GLU A 186 -34.64 15.92 -20.85
C GLU A 186 -36.10 15.73 -20.43
N MET A 187 -36.38 15.38 -19.19
CA MET A 187 -37.75 15.29 -18.68
C MET A 187 -38.49 16.63 -18.72
N TRP A 188 -37.77 17.74 -18.44
CA TRP A 188 -38.38 19.07 -18.54
C TRP A 188 -38.78 19.44 -19.98
N VAL A 189 -37.89 19.15 -20.95
CA VAL A 189 -38.18 19.34 -22.39
C VAL A 189 -39.36 18.49 -22.82
N ILE A 190 -39.42 17.21 -22.39
CA ILE A 190 -40.56 16.34 -22.73
C ILE A 190 -41.89 16.87 -22.15
N ARG A 191 -41.87 17.37 -20.92
CA ARG A 191 -43.05 17.98 -20.29
C ARG A 191 -43.54 19.25 -21.07
N GLU A 192 -42.61 20.08 -21.48
CA GLU A 192 -42.91 21.28 -22.25
C GLU A 192 -43.53 20.95 -23.65
N VAL A 193 -43.00 19.90 -24.30
CA VAL A 193 -43.51 19.42 -25.61
C VAL A 193 -44.86 18.73 -25.47
N LEU A 194 -45.11 18.03 -24.36
CA LEU A 194 -46.38 17.32 -24.13
C LEU A 194 -47.46 18.18 -23.45
N GLY A 195 -47.12 19.40 -23.03
CA GLY A 195 -48.05 20.33 -22.39
C GLY A 195 -48.61 19.86 -21.04
N ILE A 196 -47.78 19.07 -20.26
CA ILE A 196 -48.17 18.50 -18.96
C ILE A 196 -47.43 19.25 -17.84
#